data_82a19c11be94d7663ca7637ea9d03469
#
_entry.id   82a19c11be94d7663ca7637ea9d03469
#
_cell.length_a   1.000
_cell.length_b   1.000
_cell.length_c   1.000
_cell.angle_alpha   90.00
_cell.angle_beta   90.00
_cell.angle_gamma   90.00
#
_symmetry.space_group_name_H-M   'P 1'
#
loop_
_entity.id
_entity.type
_entity.pdbx_description
1 polymer ?
#
loop_
_entity_poly.entity_id
_entity_poly.type
_entity_poly.pdbx_seq_one_letter_code
_entity_poly.pdbx_strand_id
1 'polypeptide(L)'
;INTKKNGRKRQFGDGEGCQITLEIERLFRLTISKYLLVNSPLKTTEAYQKFQSLYEQYYPKEDSKNYPTLRQFRYFYHREYTKPQLIEAQTNPTDFKKDKRPLSATSTSSVLGPGSRYEIDATIADIYLVDHNDRQKIIGRPTLYIVIDVFSRMITGFYIGFENPSYVVAMQAFVNACSDKTAICAQHDIEISSSDWPCVGLPDVLLADRGELMSHQVEALVSSFNVRVESAPPRRGDAKGIVESTFRTLQAEFKSFAPGIVEGSRIKSH
;
A
#
# COMPACT_ATOMS: atom_id res chain seq x y z
N ILE A 1 -16.53 16.35 -43.41
CA ILE A 1 -15.88 17.35 -42.53
C ILE A 1 -14.37 17.10 -42.63
N ASN A 2 -13.67 17.99 -43.35
CA ASN A 2 -12.22 17.92 -43.57
C ASN A 2 -11.51 18.35 -42.27
N THR A 3 -11.14 17.41 -41.41
CA THR A 3 -10.32 17.68 -40.23
C THR A 3 -8.89 17.97 -40.71
N LYS A 4 -8.50 19.25 -40.77
CA LYS A 4 -7.11 19.65 -40.98
C LYS A 4 -6.25 18.95 -39.92
N LYS A 5 -5.33 18.09 -40.38
CA LYS A 5 -4.30 17.49 -39.53
C LYS A 5 -3.41 18.62 -38.97
N ASN A 6 -3.61 18.99 -37.72
CA ASN A 6 -2.73 19.92 -37.01
C ASN A 6 -1.42 19.18 -36.68
N GLY A 7 -0.31 19.57 -37.29
CA GLY A 7 1.01 19.03 -37.04
C GLY A 7 2.08 19.78 -37.84
N ARG A 8 3.35 19.60 -37.46
CA ARG A 8 4.48 20.15 -38.21
C ARG A 8 4.45 19.60 -39.62
N LYS A 9 4.56 20.47 -40.60
CA LYS A 9 4.66 20.07 -42.06
C LYS A 9 5.76 19.05 -42.22
N ARG A 10 5.53 18.06 -43.10
CA ARG A 10 6.52 17.04 -43.47
C ARG A 10 7.80 17.70 -43.96
N GLN A 11 8.95 17.23 -43.51
CA GLN A 11 10.28 17.75 -43.95
C GLN A 11 10.76 17.10 -45.24
N PHE A 12 10.19 15.95 -45.57
CA PHE A 12 10.54 15.16 -46.77
C PHE A 12 9.36 15.13 -47.72
N GLY A 13 9.65 15.04 -49.02
CA GLY A 13 8.65 14.92 -50.09
C GLY A 13 7.75 13.67 -49.90
N ASP A 14 6.65 13.61 -50.67
CA ASP A 14 5.80 12.43 -50.66
C ASP A 14 6.57 11.24 -51.26
N GLY A 15 6.70 10.17 -50.46
CA GLY A 15 7.46 8.96 -50.81
C GLY A 15 8.88 8.89 -50.25
N GLU A 16 9.43 9.97 -49.70
CA GLU A 16 10.75 9.94 -49.05
C GLU A 16 10.67 9.52 -47.58
N GLY A 17 11.66 8.73 -47.14
CA GLY A 17 11.80 8.22 -45.77
C GLY A 17 11.01 6.93 -45.51
N CYS A 18 11.30 6.28 -44.40
CA CYS A 18 10.67 5.01 -44.03
C CYS A 18 9.17 5.18 -43.74
N GLN A 19 8.34 4.44 -44.49
CA GLN A 19 6.92 4.28 -44.15
C GLN A 19 6.74 3.10 -43.21
N ILE A 20 6.02 3.31 -42.11
CA ILE A 20 5.76 2.26 -41.14
C ILE A 20 4.67 1.35 -41.65
N THR A 21 5.05 0.13 -42.02
CA THR A 21 4.15 -0.95 -42.47
C THR A 21 3.71 -1.79 -41.27
N LEU A 22 2.69 -2.63 -41.46
CA LEU A 22 2.25 -3.59 -40.43
C LEU A 22 3.35 -4.55 -39.95
N GLU A 23 4.26 -4.91 -40.84
CA GLU A 23 5.42 -5.76 -40.51
C GLU A 23 6.42 -5.02 -39.65
N ILE A 24 6.70 -3.76 -39.90
CA ILE A 24 7.56 -2.92 -39.08
C ILE A 24 6.92 -2.70 -37.69
N GLU A 25 5.62 -2.46 -37.65
CA GLU A 25 4.90 -2.39 -36.39
C GLU A 25 5.00 -3.70 -35.57
N ARG A 26 4.96 -4.86 -36.24
CA ARG A 26 5.17 -6.15 -35.60
C ARG A 26 6.57 -6.25 -34.99
N LEU A 27 7.61 -5.82 -35.69
CA LEU A 27 8.98 -5.80 -35.16
C LEU A 27 9.12 -4.81 -33.98
N PHE A 28 8.45 -3.66 -34.06
CA PHE A 28 8.37 -2.74 -32.94
C PHE A 28 7.75 -3.42 -31.71
N ARG A 29 6.59 -4.09 -31.84
CA ARG A 29 5.93 -4.81 -30.75
C ARG A 29 6.83 -5.90 -30.15
N LEU A 30 7.50 -6.68 -30.97
CA LEU A 30 8.44 -7.71 -30.51
C LEU A 30 9.57 -7.10 -29.68
N THR A 31 10.16 -6.01 -30.15
CA THR A 31 11.25 -5.33 -29.43
C THR A 31 10.76 -4.68 -28.14
N ILE A 32 9.63 -4.00 -28.19
CA ILE A 32 9.02 -3.35 -27.02
C ILE A 32 8.66 -4.39 -25.96
N SER A 33 8.00 -5.47 -26.35
CA SER A 33 7.62 -6.55 -25.45
C SER A 33 8.83 -7.18 -24.76
N LYS A 34 9.91 -7.40 -25.50
CA LYS A 34 11.12 -8.06 -25.00
C LYS A 34 11.98 -7.17 -24.08
N TYR A 35 12.03 -5.86 -24.34
CA TYR A 35 13.01 -4.97 -23.71
C TYR A 35 12.42 -3.81 -22.92
N LEU A 36 11.17 -3.41 -23.17
CA LEU A 36 10.53 -2.28 -22.51
C LEU A 36 9.36 -2.68 -21.61
N LEU A 37 8.68 -3.80 -21.90
CA LEU A 37 7.57 -4.31 -21.06
C LEU A 37 8.05 -5.39 -20.10
N VAL A 38 9.10 -5.09 -19.35
CA VAL A 38 9.73 -6.00 -18.36
C VAL A 38 10.03 -5.24 -17.08
N ASN A 39 10.19 -5.95 -15.96
CA ASN A 39 10.42 -5.35 -14.65
C ASN A 39 11.66 -4.44 -14.56
N SER A 40 12.62 -4.63 -15.44
CA SER A 40 13.83 -3.80 -15.51
C SER A 40 14.03 -3.37 -16.96
N PRO A 41 13.27 -2.37 -17.45
CA PRO A 41 13.29 -1.99 -18.85
C PRO A 41 14.61 -1.30 -19.23
N LEU A 42 15.06 -1.57 -20.45
CA LEU A 42 16.14 -0.80 -21.06
C LEU A 42 15.69 0.64 -21.32
N LYS A 43 16.66 1.54 -21.48
CA LYS A 43 16.34 2.87 -22.03
C LYS A 43 15.78 2.73 -23.43
N THR A 44 14.83 3.59 -23.79
CA THR A 44 14.19 3.55 -25.13
C THR A 44 15.20 3.62 -26.27
N THR A 45 16.34 4.31 -26.06
CA THR A 45 17.44 4.38 -27.04
C THR A 45 18.15 3.04 -27.22
N GLU A 46 18.39 2.32 -26.12
CA GLU A 46 19.02 1.00 -26.14
C GLU A 46 18.08 -0.05 -26.75
N ALA A 47 16.79 0.01 -26.42
CA ALA A 47 15.77 -0.84 -27.04
C ALA A 47 15.68 -0.58 -28.55
N TYR A 48 15.81 0.68 -28.99
CA TYR A 48 15.84 1.00 -30.40
C TYR A 48 17.08 0.44 -31.10
N GLN A 49 18.26 0.43 -30.51
CA GLN A 49 19.44 -0.24 -31.07
C GLN A 49 19.19 -1.75 -31.24
N LYS A 50 18.52 -2.40 -30.29
CA LYS A 50 18.10 -3.80 -30.44
C LYS A 50 17.11 -3.99 -31.60
N PHE A 51 16.19 -3.03 -31.75
CA PHE A 51 15.29 -3.00 -32.92
C PHE A 51 16.06 -2.89 -34.23
N GLN A 52 17.05 -2.00 -34.33
CA GLN A 52 17.86 -1.84 -35.58
C GLN A 52 18.55 -3.16 -35.95
N SER A 53 19.17 -3.83 -34.97
CA SER A 53 19.80 -5.14 -35.20
C SER A 53 18.79 -6.20 -35.65
N LEU A 54 17.57 -6.18 -35.08
CA LEU A 54 16.51 -7.08 -35.53
C LEU A 54 16.02 -6.74 -36.92
N TYR A 55 15.84 -5.46 -37.22
CA TYR A 55 15.39 -4.97 -38.53
C TYR A 55 16.36 -5.35 -39.64
N GLU A 56 17.66 -5.20 -39.41
CA GLU A 56 18.72 -5.61 -40.36
C GLU A 56 18.70 -7.11 -40.65
N GLN A 57 18.37 -7.96 -39.70
CA GLN A 57 18.21 -9.41 -39.91
C GLN A 57 17.03 -9.73 -40.86
N TYR A 58 15.93 -8.97 -40.75
CA TYR A 58 14.74 -9.17 -41.59
C TYR A 58 14.88 -8.50 -42.97
N TYR A 59 15.62 -7.39 -43.05
CA TYR A 59 15.81 -6.59 -44.25
C TYR A 59 17.29 -6.33 -44.57
N PRO A 60 18.08 -7.38 -44.84
CA PRO A 60 19.54 -7.27 -44.99
C PRO A 60 20.02 -6.46 -46.21
N LYS A 61 19.12 -6.19 -47.16
CA LYS A 61 19.43 -5.44 -48.41
C LYS A 61 18.94 -3.98 -48.35
N GLU A 62 18.32 -3.56 -47.25
CA GLU A 62 17.78 -2.22 -47.11
C GLU A 62 18.90 -1.22 -46.78
N ASP A 63 18.89 -0.06 -47.39
CA ASP A 63 19.83 1.02 -47.02
C ASP A 63 19.47 1.56 -45.65
N SER A 64 20.46 1.77 -44.81
CA SER A 64 20.30 2.31 -43.45
C SER A 64 19.56 3.66 -43.39
N LYS A 65 19.57 4.42 -44.47
CA LYS A 65 18.81 5.68 -44.65
C LYS A 65 17.30 5.46 -44.62
N ASN A 66 16.84 4.28 -45.01
CA ASN A 66 15.43 3.90 -45.04
C ASN A 66 14.96 3.19 -43.77
N TYR A 67 15.80 3.05 -42.76
CA TYR A 67 15.40 2.42 -41.50
C TYR A 67 14.40 3.29 -40.77
N PRO A 68 13.46 2.67 -40.07
CA PRO A 68 12.58 3.40 -39.14
C PRO A 68 13.38 4.17 -38.10
N THR A 69 13.09 5.44 -37.93
CA THR A 69 13.83 6.33 -37.02
C THR A 69 13.47 6.11 -35.57
N LEU A 70 14.36 6.46 -34.63
CA LEU A 70 14.10 6.48 -33.18
C LEU A 70 12.81 7.27 -32.83
N ARG A 71 12.54 8.37 -33.60
CA ARG A 71 11.35 9.17 -33.39
C ARG A 71 10.07 8.40 -33.74
N GLN A 72 10.08 7.64 -34.85
CA GLN A 72 8.96 6.78 -35.24
C GLN A 72 8.75 5.65 -34.22
N PHE A 73 9.83 5.02 -33.76
CA PHE A 73 9.78 4.00 -32.68
C PHE A 73 9.17 4.56 -31.39
N ARG A 74 9.63 5.73 -30.94
CA ARG A 74 9.07 6.40 -29.73
C ARG A 74 7.61 6.78 -29.91
N TYR A 75 7.25 7.32 -31.07
CA TYR A 75 5.86 7.67 -31.39
C TYR A 75 4.96 6.43 -31.32
N PHE A 76 5.38 5.32 -31.95
CA PHE A 76 4.67 4.05 -31.88
C PHE A 76 4.52 3.56 -30.44
N TYR A 77 5.59 3.56 -29.68
CA TYR A 77 5.59 3.14 -28.28
C TYR A 77 4.58 3.92 -27.42
N HIS A 78 4.55 5.23 -27.53
CA HIS A 78 3.61 6.06 -26.76
C HIS A 78 2.19 6.06 -27.31
N ARG A 79 1.99 5.75 -28.59
CA ARG A 79 0.66 5.59 -29.19
C ARG A 79 0.01 4.28 -28.77
N GLU A 80 0.77 3.20 -28.77
CA GLU A 80 0.26 1.84 -28.57
C GLU A 80 0.08 1.49 -27.09
N TYR A 81 0.95 2.00 -26.22
CA TYR A 81 0.97 1.61 -24.80
C TYR A 81 0.63 2.80 -23.91
N THR A 82 -0.41 2.63 -23.09
CA THR A 82 -0.83 3.63 -22.12
C THR A 82 0.07 3.61 -20.85
N LYS A 83 0.16 4.75 -20.15
CA LYS A 83 0.95 4.84 -18.91
C LYS A 83 0.62 3.75 -17.87
N PRO A 84 -0.67 3.43 -17.59
CA PRO A 84 -1.01 2.34 -16.67
C PRO A 84 -0.46 0.98 -17.09
N GLN A 85 -0.57 0.63 -18.39
CA GLN A 85 -0.04 -0.62 -18.92
C GLN A 85 1.49 -0.70 -18.80
N LEU A 86 2.18 0.42 -19.00
CA LEU A 86 3.64 0.47 -18.83
C LEU A 86 4.04 0.27 -17.38
N ILE A 87 3.36 0.93 -16.44
CA ILE A 87 3.61 0.79 -15.01
C ILE A 87 3.36 -0.66 -14.57
N GLU A 88 2.28 -1.27 -15.04
CA GLU A 88 1.97 -2.67 -14.74
C GLU A 88 3.04 -3.62 -15.25
N ALA A 89 3.44 -3.50 -16.51
CA ALA A 89 4.45 -4.35 -17.13
C ALA A 89 5.86 -4.16 -16.55
N GLN A 90 6.18 -2.93 -16.11
CA GLN A 90 7.51 -2.55 -15.60
C GLN A 90 7.63 -2.68 -14.07
N THR A 91 6.59 -3.11 -13.39
CA THR A 91 6.58 -3.27 -11.94
C THR A 91 6.38 -4.74 -11.59
N ASN A 92 7.06 -5.21 -10.55
CA ASN A 92 6.79 -6.55 -10.02
C ASN A 92 5.29 -6.66 -9.66
N PRO A 93 4.60 -7.76 -9.99
CA PRO A 93 3.18 -7.93 -9.70
C PRO A 93 2.78 -7.70 -8.24
N THR A 94 3.69 -8.00 -7.31
CA THR A 94 3.49 -7.75 -5.88
C THR A 94 3.52 -6.25 -5.55
N ASP A 95 4.51 -5.54 -6.08
CA ASP A 95 4.70 -4.11 -5.82
C ASP A 95 3.65 -3.27 -6.58
N PHE A 96 3.23 -3.75 -7.77
CA PHE A 96 2.13 -3.14 -8.50
C PHE A 96 0.82 -3.20 -7.70
N LYS A 97 0.49 -4.37 -7.13
CA LYS A 97 -0.71 -4.54 -6.30
C LYS A 97 -0.68 -3.71 -5.03
N LYS A 98 0.52 -3.51 -4.46
CA LYS A 98 0.72 -2.75 -3.22
C LYS A 98 0.66 -1.24 -3.44
N ASP A 99 1.42 -0.71 -4.41
CA ASP A 99 1.75 0.72 -4.47
C ASP A 99 1.30 1.43 -5.74
N LYS A 100 1.00 0.69 -6.82
CA LYS A 100 0.76 1.25 -8.16
C LYS A 100 -0.66 1.04 -8.68
N ARG A 101 -1.39 0.09 -8.13
CA ARG A 101 -2.75 -0.21 -8.57
C ARG A 101 -3.68 0.98 -8.31
N PRO A 102 -4.53 1.38 -9.27
CA PRO A 102 -5.59 2.35 -9.02
C PRO A 102 -6.53 1.85 -7.91
N LEU A 103 -6.74 2.65 -6.87
CA LEU A 103 -7.72 2.37 -5.84
C LEU A 103 -9.10 2.79 -6.35
N SER A 104 -9.98 1.83 -6.60
CA SER A 104 -11.33 2.08 -7.11
C SER A 104 -12.36 2.35 -5.99
N ALA A 105 -11.99 2.10 -4.72
CA ALA A 105 -12.84 2.31 -3.57
C ALA A 105 -12.02 2.70 -2.33
N THR A 106 -12.63 3.42 -1.40
CA THR A 106 -12.06 3.71 -0.09
C THR A 106 -12.36 2.57 0.88
N SER A 107 -11.56 2.39 1.93
CA SER A 107 -11.80 1.40 2.99
C SER A 107 -13.17 1.57 3.67
N THR A 108 -13.74 2.78 3.58
CA THR A 108 -15.05 3.13 4.16
C THR A 108 -16.23 2.88 3.23
N SER A 109 -16.02 2.55 1.95
CA SER A 109 -17.12 2.41 0.99
C SER A 109 -18.09 1.26 1.28
N SER A 110 -17.68 0.29 2.10
CA SER A 110 -18.49 -0.87 2.49
C SER A 110 -18.98 -0.83 3.94
N VAL A 111 -18.81 0.31 4.64
CA VAL A 111 -19.12 0.45 6.07
C VAL A 111 -20.37 1.30 6.22
N LEU A 112 -21.41 0.74 6.87
CA LEU A 112 -22.73 1.36 6.94
C LEU A 112 -22.89 2.38 8.07
N GLY A 113 -22.09 2.25 9.15
CA GLY A 113 -22.17 3.13 10.32
C GLY A 113 -21.15 2.75 11.40
N PRO A 114 -21.14 3.46 12.54
CA PRO A 114 -20.30 3.11 13.68
C PRO A 114 -20.58 1.68 14.15
N GLY A 115 -19.52 0.93 14.49
CA GLY A 115 -19.62 -0.46 14.91
C GLY A 115 -19.74 -1.49 13.78
N SER A 116 -19.93 -1.06 12.52
CA SER A 116 -19.98 -2.01 11.39
C SER A 116 -18.67 -2.74 11.16
N ARG A 117 -17.53 -2.06 11.40
CA ARG A 117 -16.22 -2.66 11.21
C ARG A 117 -15.18 -2.01 12.12
N TYR A 118 -14.47 -2.85 12.88
CA TYR A 118 -13.28 -2.45 13.62
C TYR A 118 -12.04 -3.00 12.92
N GLU A 119 -10.97 -2.21 12.93
CA GLU A 119 -9.62 -2.61 12.57
C GLU A 119 -8.77 -2.72 13.82
N ILE A 120 -8.05 -3.84 13.98
CA ILE A 120 -7.07 -4.04 15.04
C ILE A 120 -5.68 -4.24 14.44
N ASP A 121 -4.69 -3.61 15.03
CA ASP A 121 -3.29 -3.77 14.65
C ASP A 121 -2.35 -3.45 15.81
N ALA A 122 -1.11 -3.92 15.68
CA ALA A 122 -0.05 -3.74 16.66
C ALA A 122 1.13 -2.96 16.09
N THR A 123 1.77 -2.17 16.93
CA THR A 123 3.06 -1.55 16.65
C THR A 123 3.94 -1.54 17.89
N ILE A 124 5.26 -1.51 17.68
CA ILE A 124 6.19 -1.23 18.77
C ILE A 124 6.31 0.29 18.89
N ALA A 125 5.99 0.83 20.05
CA ALA A 125 6.06 2.27 20.27
C ALA A 125 7.50 2.80 20.14
N ASP A 126 7.65 3.99 19.54
CA ASP A 126 8.96 4.64 19.34
C ASP A 126 9.43 5.37 20.63
N ILE A 127 9.31 4.71 21.77
CA ILE A 127 9.71 5.22 23.07
C ILE A 127 10.32 4.11 23.91
N TYR A 128 11.40 4.41 24.64
CA TYR A 128 11.95 3.53 25.64
C TYR A 128 11.37 3.86 27.01
N LEU A 129 10.87 2.84 27.69
CA LEU A 129 10.42 2.94 29.07
C LEU A 129 11.53 2.50 30.02
N VAL A 130 11.56 3.13 31.19
CA VAL A 130 12.54 2.84 32.25
C VAL A 130 11.80 2.25 33.47
N ASP A 131 12.56 1.56 34.33
CA ASP A 131 12.03 0.99 35.57
C ASP A 131 11.53 2.09 36.49
N HIS A 132 10.40 1.83 37.19
CA HIS A 132 9.82 2.77 38.12
C HIS A 132 10.73 3.05 39.31
N ASN A 133 11.46 2.05 39.80
CA ASN A 133 12.34 2.15 40.97
C ASN A 133 13.76 2.59 40.60
N ASP A 134 14.21 2.26 39.40
CA ASP A 134 15.54 2.63 38.88
C ASP A 134 15.42 3.23 37.49
N ARG A 135 15.35 4.55 37.42
CA ARG A 135 15.21 5.28 36.17
C ARG A 135 16.42 5.19 35.21
N GLN A 136 17.54 4.62 35.65
CA GLN A 136 18.69 4.33 34.79
C GLN A 136 18.53 3.00 34.06
N LYS A 137 17.64 2.13 34.53
CA LYS A 137 17.40 0.83 33.95
C LYS A 137 16.32 0.92 32.86
N ILE A 138 16.72 0.72 31.61
CA ILE A 138 15.77 0.64 30.49
C ILE A 138 15.09 -0.72 30.52
N ILE A 139 13.75 -0.74 30.54
CA ILE A 139 12.92 -1.95 30.46
C ILE A 139 12.77 -2.38 29.00
N GLY A 140 12.51 -1.44 28.09
CA GLY A 140 12.33 -1.70 26.68
C GLY A 140 11.32 -0.78 26.01
N ARG A 141 10.92 -1.17 24.80
CA ARG A 141 9.87 -0.49 24.03
C ARG A 141 8.57 -1.27 24.17
N PRO A 142 7.46 -0.64 24.55
CA PRO A 142 6.19 -1.34 24.68
C PRO A 142 5.57 -1.65 23.32
N THR A 143 4.83 -2.74 23.26
CA THR A 143 3.89 -3.06 22.19
C THR A 143 2.59 -2.31 22.45
N LEU A 144 2.11 -1.61 21.44
CA LEU A 144 0.85 -0.87 21.44
C LEU A 144 -0.12 -1.54 20.46
N TYR A 145 -1.26 -2.00 20.95
CA TYR A 145 -2.41 -2.39 20.14
C TYR A 145 -3.43 -1.27 20.11
N ILE A 146 -4.03 -1.03 18.97
CA ILE A 146 -5.14 -0.10 18.79
C ILE A 146 -6.27 -0.78 18.04
N VAL A 147 -7.48 -0.54 18.50
CA VAL A 147 -8.72 -0.91 17.80
C VAL A 147 -9.43 0.36 17.37
N ILE A 148 -9.77 0.45 16.08
CA ILE A 148 -10.36 1.64 15.47
C ILE A 148 -11.67 1.26 14.78
N ASP A 149 -12.70 2.05 14.99
CA ASP A 149 -13.91 2.00 14.18
C ASP A 149 -13.65 2.64 12.80
N VAL A 150 -13.84 1.85 11.74
CA VAL A 150 -13.53 2.27 10.36
C VAL A 150 -14.42 3.44 9.90
N PHE A 151 -15.65 3.51 10.37
CA PHE A 151 -16.60 4.55 9.98
C PHE A 151 -16.27 5.89 10.62
N SER A 152 -16.21 5.94 11.95
CA SER A 152 -16.01 7.18 12.72
C SER A 152 -14.55 7.60 12.83
N ARG A 153 -13.60 6.68 12.57
CA ARG A 153 -12.15 6.85 12.81
C ARG A 153 -11.79 6.97 14.29
N MET A 154 -12.72 6.72 15.17
CA MET A 154 -12.52 6.78 16.60
C MET A 154 -11.73 5.57 17.08
N ILE A 155 -10.77 5.79 17.98
CA ILE A 155 -10.11 4.71 18.70
C ILE A 155 -11.15 4.14 19.66
N THR A 156 -11.52 2.88 19.47
CA THR A 156 -12.50 2.20 20.30
C THR A 156 -11.85 1.48 21.47
N GLY A 157 -10.58 1.08 21.33
CA GLY A 157 -9.86 0.41 22.40
C GLY A 157 -8.36 0.36 22.15
N PHE A 158 -7.63 0.00 23.20
CA PHE A 158 -6.18 -0.12 23.14
C PHE A 158 -5.66 -1.14 24.15
N TYR A 159 -4.42 -1.56 23.98
CA TYR A 159 -3.62 -2.28 24.94
C TYR A 159 -2.16 -1.82 24.82
N ILE A 160 -1.49 -1.66 25.98
CA ILE A 160 -0.06 -1.32 26.06
C ILE A 160 0.61 -2.31 27.00
N GLY A 161 1.65 -2.98 26.54
CA GLY A 161 2.41 -3.95 27.32
C GLY A 161 3.77 -4.27 26.71
N PHE A 162 4.51 -5.17 27.34
CA PHE A 162 5.82 -5.61 26.87
C PHE A 162 5.78 -6.99 26.21
N GLU A 163 4.61 -7.59 26.14
CA GLU A 163 4.38 -8.87 25.50
C GLU A 163 4.56 -8.76 23.99
N ASN A 164 5.07 -9.81 23.38
CA ASN A 164 5.13 -9.91 21.94
C ASN A 164 3.71 -9.94 21.34
N PRO A 165 3.52 -9.37 20.15
CA PRO A 165 2.25 -9.46 19.43
C PRO A 165 1.73 -10.89 19.37
N SER A 166 0.51 -11.10 19.86
CA SER A 166 -0.13 -12.41 19.91
C SER A 166 -1.66 -12.27 19.94
N TYR A 167 -2.36 -13.40 19.66
CA TYR A 167 -3.81 -13.45 19.77
C TYR A 167 -4.33 -13.02 21.15
N VAL A 168 -3.70 -13.45 22.23
CA VAL A 168 -4.14 -13.16 23.59
C VAL A 168 -4.09 -11.66 23.86
N VAL A 169 -3.02 -11.01 23.45
CA VAL A 169 -2.82 -9.56 23.61
C VAL A 169 -3.80 -8.77 22.72
N ALA A 170 -4.01 -9.22 21.48
CA ALA A 170 -5.00 -8.63 20.59
C ALA A 170 -6.43 -8.70 21.20
N MET A 171 -6.75 -9.83 21.82
CA MET A 171 -8.06 -9.99 22.51
C MET A 171 -8.21 -9.07 23.71
N GLN A 172 -7.15 -8.75 24.44
CA GLN A 172 -7.23 -7.75 25.53
C GLN A 172 -7.57 -6.36 24.97
N ALA A 173 -6.93 -5.94 23.86
CA ALA A 173 -7.29 -4.70 23.20
C ALA A 173 -8.73 -4.73 22.66
N PHE A 174 -9.19 -5.87 22.16
CA PHE A 174 -10.56 -6.04 21.67
C PHE A 174 -11.59 -6.00 22.80
N VAL A 175 -11.35 -6.65 23.93
CA VAL A 175 -12.20 -6.55 25.14
C VAL A 175 -12.27 -5.11 25.63
N ASN A 176 -11.13 -4.41 25.67
CA ASN A 176 -11.09 -2.98 25.99
C ASN A 176 -11.96 -2.17 25.03
N ALA A 177 -11.91 -2.47 23.72
CA ALA A 177 -12.72 -1.79 22.70
C ALA A 177 -14.23 -1.95 22.93
N CYS A 178 -14.65 -3.10 23.43
CA CYS A 178 -16.05 -3.41 23.65
C CYS A 178 -16.58 -2.95 25.03
N SER A 179 -15.66 -2.62 25.96
CA SER A 179 -15.98 -2.26 27.36
C SER A 179 -16.33 -0.78 27.54
N ASP A 180 -16.98 -0.47 28.66
CA ASP A 180 -17.26 0.92 29.06
C ASP A 180 -15.95 1.68 29.33
N LYS A 181 -15.80 2.84 28.70
CA LYS A 181 -14.59 3.66 28.76
C LYS A 181 -14.50 4.46 30.07
N THR A 182 -15.61 4.77 30.67
CA THR A 182 -15.61 5.48 32.00
C THR A 182 -14.92 4.63 33.07
N ALA A 183 -15.22 3.32 33.09
CA ALA A 183 -14.58 2.38 34.02
C ALA A 183 -13.09 2.18 33.72
N ILE A 184 -12.69 2.17 32.45
CA ILE A 184 -11.28 2.05 32.02
C ILE A 184 -10.50 3.30 32.43
N CYS A 185 -11.02 4.49 32.12
CA CYS A 185 -10.37 5.75 32.44
C CYS A 185 -10.24 5.97 33.94
N ALA A 186 -11.24 5.57 34.72
CA ALA A 186 -11.20 5.66 36.19
C ALA A 186 -10.06 4.83 36.81
N GLN A 187 -9.63 3.72 36.19
CA GLN A 187 -8.46 2.94 36.63
C GLN A 187 -7.13 3.72 36.50
N HIS A 188 -7.12 4.80 35.74
CA HIS A 188 -5.97 5.67 35.50
C HIS A 188 -6.16 7.07 36.05
N ASP A 189 -7.08 7.25 37.01
CA ASP A 189 -7.41 8.55 37.62
C ASP A 189 -7.89 9.60 36.61
N ILE A 190 -8.50 9.15 35.50
CA ILE A 190 -9.07 10.02 34.46
C ILE A 190 -10.58 9.96 34.54
N GLU A 191 -11.21 11.07 34.90
CA GLU A 191 -12.67 11.19 34.93
C GLU A 191 -13.20 11.65 33.58
N ILE A 192 -14.07 10.85 32.94
CA ILE A 192 -14.79 11.17 31.74
C ILE A 192 -16.28 10.86 31.86
N SER A 193 -17.11 11.52 31.07
CA SER A 193 -18.51 11.11 30.92
C SER A 193 -18.63 10.06 29.80
N SER A 194 -19.71 9.29 29.78
CA SER A 194 -19.97 8.31 28.71
C SER A 194 -20.11 8.96 27.33
N SER A 195 -20.41 10.26 27.26
CA SER A 195 -20.47 11.03 26.01
C SER A 195 -19.10 11.41 25.45
N ASP A 196 -18.06 11.44 26.29
CA ASP A 196 -16.71 11.85 25.86
C ASP A 196 -16.01 10.74 25.04
N TRP A 197 -16.31 9.48 25.39
CA TRP A 197 -15.82 8.32 24.65
C TRP A 197 -16.91 7.24 24.52
N PRO A 198 -17.89 7.42 23.62
CA PRO A 198 -19.11 6.60 23.58
C PRO A 198 -18.96 5.24 22.89
N CYS A 199 -17.73 4.71 22.81
CA CYS A 199 -17.44 3.44 22.16
C CYS A 199 -17.65 2.28 23.11
N VAL A 200 -18.79 1.60 23.01
CA VAL A 200 -19.15 0.40 23.77
C VAL A 200 -19.84 -0.59 22.85
N GLY A 201 -19.59 -1.88 23.03
CA GLY A 201 -20.27 -2.95 22.29
C GLY A 201 -19.39 -3.61 21.23
N LEU A 202 -19.94 -4.68 20.65
CA LEU A 202 -19.26 -5.52 19.66
C LEU A 202 -19.45 -4.97 18.24
N PRO A 203 -18.43 -5.05 17.39
CA PRO A 203 -18.58 -4.74 15.98
C PRO A 203 -19.23 -5.90 15.20
N ASP A 204 -19.79 -5.61 14.03
CA ASP A 204 -20.22 -6.66 13.10
C ASP A 204 -19.03 -7.42 12.49
N VAL A 205 -17.94 -6.70 12.23
CA VAL A 205 -16.71 -7.23 11.60
C VAL A 205 -15.47 -6.74 12.33
N LEU A 206 -14.56 -7.66 12.62
CA LEU A 206 -13.21 -7.38 13.11
C LEU A 206 -12.19 -7.71 12.02
N LEU A 207 -11.48 -6.70 11.52
CA LEU A 207 -10.38 -6.84 10.57
C LEU A 207 -9.04 -6.88 11.32
N ALA A 208 -8.28 -7.95 11.14
CA ALA A 208 -6.98 -8.11 11.78
C ALA A 208 -5.94 -8.72 10.82
N ASP A 209 -4.68 -8.77 11.24
CA ASP A 209 -3.66 -9.42 10.43
C ASP A 209 -3.75 -10.95 10.55
N ARG A 210 -3.36 -11.64 9.45
CA ARG A 210 -3.42 -13.11 9.38
C ARG A 210 -2.61 -13.82 10.46
N GLY A 211 -1.47 -13.23 10.87
CA GLY A 211 -0.59 -13.82 11.88
C GLY A 211 -1.17 -13.88 13.27
N GLU A 212 -2.06 -12.96 13.61
CA GLU A 212 -2.56 -12.79 14.99
C GLU A 212 -3.87 -13.55 15.25
N LEU A 213 -4.72 -13.72 14.23
CA LEU A 213 -6.06 -14.29 14.38
C LEU A 213 -6.29 -15.63 13.68
N MET A 214 -5.24 -16.31 13.20
CA MET A 214 -5.35 -17.61 12.52
C MET A 214 -5.38 -18.81 13.50
N SER A 215 -6.16 -18.74 14.57
CA SER A 215 -6.31 -19.87 15.49
C SER A 215 -7.78 -20.31 15.61
N HIS A 216 -8.01 -21.55 16.01
CA HIS A 216 -9.35 -22.08 16.36
C HIS A 216 -10.12 -21.22 17.38
N GLN A 217 -9.40 -20.34 18.09
CA GLN A 217 -9.99 -19.41 19.06
C GLN A 217 -10.83 -18.31 18.39
N VAL A 218 -10.56 -17.98 17.10
CA VAL A 218 -11.38 -17.04 16.33
C VAL A 218 -12.77 -17.58 16.05
N GLU A 219 -12.92 -18.91 15.91
CA GLU A 219 -14.21 -19.55 15.74
C GLU A 219 -15.15 -19.29 16.92
N ALA A 220 -14.60 -19.12 18.13
CA ALA A 220 -15.36 -18.78 19.32
C ALA A 220 -15.93 -17.35 19.29
N LEU A 221 -15.20 -16.38 18.71
CA LEU A 221 -15.72 -15.02 18.51
C LEU A 221 -16.88 -15.01 17.53
N VAL A 222 -16.76 -15.77 16.44
CA VAL A 222 -17.83 -15.87 15.42
C VAL A 222 -19.05 -16.59 15.99
N SER A 223 -18.85 -17.75 16.64
CA SER A 223 -19.96 -18.58 17.09
C SER A 223 -20.65 -18.03 18.35
N SER A 224 -19.92 -17.45 19.30
CA SER A 224 -20.47 -16.99 20.59
C SER A 224 -20.96 -15.55 20.55
N PHE A 225 -20.33 -14.68 19.75
CA PHE A 225 -20.61 -13.26 19.75
C PHE A 225 -21.12 -12.73 18.41
N ASN A 226 -21.27 -13.59 17.41
CA ASN A 226 -21.69 -13.21 16.04
C ASN A 226 -20.84 -12.11 15.38
N VAL A 227 -19.55 -11.99 15.78
CA VAL A 227 -18.59 -11.08 15.17
C VAL A 227 -17.87 -11.78 14.03
N ARG A 228 -17.98 -11.30 12.83
CA ARG A 228 -17.24 -11.83 11.68
C ARG A 228 -15.78 -11.37 11.76
N VAL A 229 -14.86 -12.30 11.62
CA VAL A 229 -13.43 -11.98 11.57
C VAL A 229 -12.93 -12.05 10.14
N GLU A 230 -12.38 -10.94 9.66
CA GLU A 230 -11.78 -10.83 8.33
C GLU A 230 -10.26 -10.65 8.47
N SER A 231 -9.52 -11.31 7.59
CA SER A 231 -8.07 -11.12 7.52
C SER A 231 -7.72 -10.12 6.43
N ALA A 232 -6.86 -9.16 6.75
CA ALA A 232 -6.31 -8.27 5.74
C ALA A 232 -5.55 -9.09 4.69
N PRO A 233 -5.77 -8.85 3.38
CA PRO A 233 -4.99 -9.50 2.34
C PRO A 233 -3.49 -9.19 2.53
N PRO A 234 -2.60 -10.19 2.36
CA PRO A 234 -1.17 -9.98 2.55
C PRO A 234 -0.65 -8.90 1.61
N ARG A 235 0.23 -8.04 2.13
CA ARG A 235 0.87 -6.94 1.38
C ARG A 235 -0.09 -5.90 0.80
N ARG A 236 -1.25 -5.73 1.42
CA ARG A 236 -2.21 -4.69 1.08
C ARG A 236 -2.35 -3.69 2.23
N GLY A 237 -1.40 -2.74 2.31
CA GLY A 237 -1.43 -1.64 3.30
C GLY A 237 -2.67 -0.74 3.15
N ASP A 238 -3.27 -0.67 1.94
CA ASP A 238 -4.51 0.04 1.70
C ASP A 238 -5.69 -0.49 2.53
N ALA A 239 -5.67 -1.76 2.90
CA ALA A 239 -6.74 -2.37 3.71
C ALA A 239 -6.68 -1.97 5.20
N LYS A 240 -5.51 -1.54 5.70
CA LYS A 240 -5.26 -1.11 7.09
C LYS A 240 -4.75 0.33 7.18
N GLY A 241 -4.94 1.13 6.16
CA GLY A 241 -4.42 2.50 6.10
C GLY A 241 -4.93 3.41 7.21
N ILE A 242 -6.08 3.08 7.82
CA ILE A 242 -6.68 3.85 8.91
C ILE A 242 -5.86 3.67 10.18
N VAL A 243 -5.64 2.43 10.60
CA VAL A 243 -4.91 2.12 11.83
C VAL A 243 -3.44 2.52 11.72
N GLU A 244 -2.80 2.32 10.56
CA GLU A 244 -1.43 2.77 10.29
C GLU A 244 -1.28 4.30 10.41
N SER A 245 -2.26 5.04 9.88
CA SER A 245 -2.30 6.51 9.98
C SER A 245 -2.45 6.96 11.43
N THR A 246 -3.30 6.27 12.21
CA THR A 246 -3.53 6.58 13.62
C THR A 246 -2.28 6.33 14.47
N PHE A 247 -1.56 5.21 14.23
CA PHE A 247 -0.27 4.98 14.90
C PHE A 247 0.74 6.10 14.64
N ARG A 248 0.82 6.57 13.41
CA ARG A 248 1.72 7.68 13.04
C ARG A 248 1.37 8.95 13.81
N THR A 249 0.09 9.28 13.91
CA THR A 249 -0.38 10.46 14.64
C THR A 249 -0.09 10.33 16.14
N LEU A 250 -0.43 9.21 16.76
CA LEU A 250 -0.16 8.98 18.18
C LEU A 250 1.33 9.02 18.52
N GLN A 251 2.17 8.39 17.68
CA GLN A 251 3.62 8.45 17.90
C GLN A 251 4.18 9.87 17.72
N ALA A 252 3.62 10.67 16.83
CA ALA A 252 4.00 12.07 16.67
C ALA A 252 3.64 12.90 17.91
N GLU A 253 2.47 12.65 18.52
CA GLU A 253 2.07 13.28 19.77
C GLU A 253 3.02 12.93 20.93
N PHE A 254 3.36 11.65 21.11
CA PHE A 254 4.32 11.24 22.14
C PHE A 254 5.68 11.93 21.98
N LYS A 255 6.13 12.13 20.76
CA LYS A 255 7.42 12.79 20.47
C LYS A 255 7.50 14.23 20.97
N SER A 256 6.37 14.88 21.18
CA SER A 256 6.36 16.29 21.62
C SER A 256 6.68 16.47 23.10
N PHE A 257 6.45 15.46 23.96
CA PHE A 257 6.56 15.64 25.42
C PHE A 257 7.21 14.47 26.18
N ALA A 258 7.38 13.29 25.55
CA ALA A 258 7.92 12.15 26.27
C ALA A 258 9.46 12.10 26.23
N PRO A 259 10.17 11.97 27.37
CA PRO A 259 11.59 11.67 27.37
C PRO A 259 11.82 10.21 26.93
N GLY A 260 12.95 9.94 26.27
CA GLY A 260 13.32 8.55 25.85
C GLY A 260 12.85 8.16 24.47
N ILE A 261 12.60 9.13 23.60
CA ILE A 261 12.20 8.93 22.20
C ILE A 261 13.34 8.29 21.42
N VAL A 262 12.99 7.38 20.53
CA VAL A 262 13.93 6.79 19.56
C VAL A 262 14.10 7.75 18.39
N GLU A 263 15.21 8.49 18.38
CA GLU A 263 15.64 9.29 17.25
C GLU A 263 16.56 8.46 16.33
N GLY A 264 16.29 8.46 15.04
CA GLY A 264 17.13 7.84 14.03
C GLY A 264 16.50 6.66 13.29
N SER A 265 17.17 6.22 12.21
CA SER A 265 16.69 5.14 11.38
C SER A 265 16.55 3.84 12.19
N ARG A 266 15.43 3.14 12.02
CA ARG A 266 15.18 1.83 12.60
C ARG A 266 16.38 0.92 12.35
N ILE A 267 17.09 0.55 13.41
CA ILE A 267 18.04 -0.56 13.33
C ILE A 267 17.20 -1.78 13.00
N LYS A 268 17.33 -2.29 11.78
CA LYS A 268 16.75 -3.57 11.41
C LYS A 268 17.40 -4.62 12.29
N SER A 269 16.69 -5.06 13.32
CA SER A 269 17.05 -6.29 14.02
C SER A 269 16.84 -7.44 13.03
N HIS A 270 17.91 -8.13 12.72
CA HIS A 270 17.89 -9.37 11.96
C HIS A 270 17.21 -10.48 12.75
#